data_d45d11323d0a1ddc99346621d64d8df0
#
_entry.id   d45d11323d0a1ddc99346621d64d8df0
#
_cell.length_a   1.000
_cell.length_b   1.000
_cell.length_c   1.000
_cell.angle_alpha   90.00
_cell.angle_beta   90.00
_cell.angle_gamma   90.00
#
_symmetry.space_group_name_H-M   'P 1'
#
loop_
_entity.id
_entity.type
_entity.pdbx_description
1 polymer ?
#
loop_
_entity_poly.entity_id
_entity_poly.type
_entity_poly.pdbx_seq_one_letter_code
_entity_poly.pdbx_strand_id
1 'polypeptide(L)'
;MGRPENIEIFKDTEKLCKENAAIKEALQKSRKGQKLITEDVEMSLIDKKRFRHPAKIVVSKKRTLEAAAAYKETKTVVHNFASASNPGGGVERGANAQEECLCRCSDLYFCLNTPELLNGFYRPHRRARNPLHNDDIIFTPEVLVV
;
A
#
# COMPACT_ATOMS: atom_id res chain seq x y z
N MET A 1 8.22 8.98 -18.33
CA MET A 1 8.71 10.25 -17.77
C MET A 1 7.72 10.70 -16.72
N GLY A 2 8.16 11.08 -15.51
CA GLY A 2 7.27 11.54 -14.44
C GLY A 2 6.63 12.90 -14.80
N ARG A 3 5.50 13.20 -14.17
CA ARG A 3 4.76 14.45 -14.38
C ARG A 3 5.10 15.43 -13.25
N PRO A 4 5.52 16.67 -13.53
CA PRO A 4 5.81 17.67 -12.50
C PRO A 4 4.65 17.89 -11.53
N GLU A 5 3.42 17.92 -12.03
CA GLU A 5 2.21 18.10 -11.21
C GLU A 5 2.06 16.98 -10.16
N ASN A 6 2.43 15.74 -10.50
CA ASN A 6 2.38 14.62 -9.57
C ASN A 6 3.40 14.77 -8.43
N ILE A 7 4.55 15.40 -8.71
CA ILE A 7 5.58 15.68 -7.71
C ILE A 7 5.04 16.69 -6.70
N GLU A 8 4.40 17.75 -7.18
CA GLU A 8 3.84 18.79 -6.29
C GLU A 8 2.70 18.22 -5.42
N ILE A 9 1.79 17.45 -6.00
CA ILE A 9 0.73 16.76 -5.23
C ILE A 9 1.34 15.87 -4.15
N PHE A 10 2.40 15.12 -4.47
CA PHE A 10 3.06 14.27 -3.48
C PHE A 10 3.73 15.08 -2.37
N LYS A 11 4.35 16.22 -2.67
CA LYS A 11 4.91 17.13 -1.67
C LYS A 11 3.84 17.70 -0.73
N ASP A 12 2.66 18.03 -1.27
CA ASP A 12 1.54 18.50 -0.44
C ASP A 12 1.07 17.39 0.52
N THR A 13 0.95 16.16 0.03
CA THR A 13 0.66 14.98 0.87
C THR A 13 1.74 14.78 1.94
N GLU A 14 3.01 14.88 1.57
CA GLU A 14 4.14 14.79 2.50
C GLU A 14 4.05 15.87 3.60
N LYS A 15 3.76 17.10 3.22
CA LYS A 15 3.56 18.20 4.15
C LYS A 15 2.41 17.93 5.13
N LEU A 16 1.26 17.50 4.62
CA LEU A 16 0.12 17.11 5.45
C LEU A 16 0.49 16.02 6.45
N CYS A 17 1.17 14.97 6.01
CA CYS A 17 1.61 13.88 6.89
C CYS A 17 2.63 14.32 7.94
N LYS A 18 3.44 15.34 7.65
CA LYS A 18 4.45 15.89 8.58
C LYS A 18 3.89 16.94 9.54
N GLU A 19 2.89 17.70 9.18
CA GLU A 19 2.43 18.86 9.94
C GLU A 19 1.12 18.62 10.69
N ASN A 20 0.19 17.83 10.12
CA ASN A 20 -1.10 17.59 10.74
C ASN A 20 -1.03 16.53 11.85
N ALA A 21 -1.42 16.91 13.07
CA ALA A 21 -1.34 16.04 14.24
C ALA A 21 -2.21 14.77 14.12
N ALA A 22 -3.44 14.90 13.58
CA ALA A 22 -4.35 13.76 13.43
C ALA A 22 -3.82 12.76 12.39
N ILE A 23 -3.21 13.26 11.29
CA ILE A 23 -2.61 12.39 10.27
C ILE A 23 -1.36 11.68 10.83
N LYS A 24 -0.55 12.37 11.64
CA LYS A 24 0.58 11.74 12.32
C LYS A 24 0.16 10.60 13.25
N GLU A 25 -0.91 10.80 14.00
CA GLU A 25 -1.46 9.77 14.88
C GLU A 25 -1.96 8.56 14.08
N ALA A 26 -2.71 8.79 13.01
CA ALA A 26 -3.17 7.74 12.10
C ALA A 26 -2.00 6.95 11.49
N LEU A 27 -0.99 7.66 10.99
CA LEU A 27 0.23 7.06 10.44
C LEU A 27 0.97 6.17 11.48
N GLN A 28 1.08 6.63 12.72
CA GLN A 28 1.71 5.84 13.79
C GLN A 28 0.89 4.56 14.08
N LYS A 29 -0.44 4.67 14.07
CA LYS A 29 -1.34 3.54 14.27
C LYS A 29 -1.19 2.50 13.15
N SER A 30 -1.19 2.95 11.91
CA SER A 30 -0.98 2.10 10.73
C SER A 30 0.37 1.38 10.78
N ARG A 31 1.45 2.10 11.09
CA ARG A 31 2.80 1.52 11.24
C ARG A 31 2.88 0.48 12.35
N LYS A 32 2.25 0.75 13.49
CA LYS A 32 2.22 -0.19 14.63
C LYS A 32 1.50 -1.49 14.29
N GLY A 33 0.47 -1.43 13.47
CA GLY A 33 -0.30 -2.58 13.02
C GLY A 33 0.25 -3.27 11.77
N GLN A 34 1.28 -2.68 11.14
CA GLN A 34 1.86 -3.19 9.90
C GLN A 34 2.56 -4.54 10.10
N LYS A 35 2.44 -5.42 9.11
CA LYS A 35 3.04 -6.75 9.15
C LYS A 35 3.75 -7.05 7.83
N LEU A 36 4.96 -7.54 7.93
CA LEU A 36 5.63 -8.24 6.84
C LEU A 36 5.32 -9.73 6.98
N ILE A 37 4.70 -10.30 5.96
CA ILE A 37 4.35 -11.71 5.86
C ILE A 37 5.22 -12.27 4.74
N THR A 38 6.17 -13.12 5.09
CA THR A 38 7.07 -13.77 4.13
C THR A 38 6.45 -15.05 3.59
N GLU A 39 6.88 -15.49 2.42
CA GLU A 39 6.40 -16.73 1.79
C GLU A 39 6.62 -17.99 2.67
N ASP A 40 7.59 -17.93 3.59
CA ASP A 40 7.87 -19.03 4.54
C ASP A 40 6.82 -19.16 5.65
N VAL A 41 5.95 -18.16 5.82
CA VAL A 41 4.91 -18.18 6.84
C VAL A 41 3.82 -19.18 6.43
N GLU A 42 3.75 -20.30 7.16
CA GLU A 42 2.68 -21.27 7.00
C GLU A 42 1.32 -20.62 7.32
N MET A 43 0.61 -20.17 6.28
CA MET A 43 -0.74 -19.71 6.44
C MET A 43 -1.64 -20.90 6.76
N SER A 44 -2.21 -20.95 7.95
CA SER A 44 -3.22 -21.94 8.30
C SER A 44 -4.27 -22.01 7.19
N LEU A 45 -4.49 -23.20 6.66
CA LEU A 45 -5.44 -23.42 5.57
C LEU A 45 -6.79 -22.79 5.92
N ILE A 46 -7.16 -21.79 5.13
CA ILE A 46 -8.47 -21.13 5.28
C ILE A 46 -9.52 -22.22 5.11
N ASP A 47 -10.38 -22.36 6.10
CA ASP A 47 -11.52 -23.28 5.99
C ASP A 47 -12.34 -22.92 4.75
N LYS A 48 -12.29 -23.78 3.73
CA LYS A 48 -13.03 -23.60 2.47
C LYS A 48 -14.53 -23.50 2.67
N LYS A 49 -15.04 -23.98 3.82
CA LYS A 49 -16.47 -23.92 4.20
C LYS A 49 -16.84 -22.63 4.97
N ARG A 50 -15.89 -21.72 5.20
CA ARG A 50 -16.08 -20.47 5.93
C ARG A 50 -17.23 -19.62 5.38
N PHE A 51 -17.44 -19.65 4.08
CA PHE A 51 -18.50 -18.89 3.40
C PHE A 51 -19.53 -19.81 2.76
N ARG A 52 -20.81 -19.55 3.02
CA ARG A 52 -21.93 -20.33 2.47
C ARG A 52 -22.18 -20.07 0.98
N HIS A 53 -21.75 -18.92 0.49
CA HIS A 53 -21.97 -18.45 -0.88
C HIS A 53 -20.67 -18.01 -1.52
N PRO A 54 -20.52 -18.15 -2.84
CA PRO A 54 -19.40 -17.61 -3.57
C PRO A 54 -19.36 -16.07 -3.47
N ALA A 55 -18.17 -15.50 -3.55
CA ALA A 55 -17.99 -14.05 -3.54
C ALA A 55 -18.66 -13.42 -4.77
N LYS A 56 -19.31 -12.27 -4.59
CA LYS A 56 -19.79 -11.46 -5.70
C LYS A 56 -18.61 -10.74 -6.35
N ILE A 57 -18.39 -10.99 -7.63
CA ILE A 57 -17.37 -10.29 -8.42
C ILE A 57 -18.02 -9.11 -9.13
N VAL A 58 -17.44 -7.90 -8.96
CA VAL A 58 -17.89 -6.68 -9.62
C VAL A 58 -16.71 -6.07 -10.37
N VAL A 59 -16.89 -5.85 -11.66
CA VAL A 59 -15.92 -5.15 -12.50
C VAL A 59 -16.41 -3.72 -12.78
N SER A 60 -15.56 -2.73 -12.59
CA SER A 60 -15.92 -1.33 -12.83
C SER A 60 -14.76 -0.56 -13.47
N LYS A 61 -15.06 0.62 -14.06
CA LYS A 61 -14.07 1.54 -14.61
C LYS A 61 -13.49 2.50 -13.55
N LYS A 62 -13.89 2.36 -12.29
CA LYS A 62 -13.42 3.22 -11.19
C LYS A 62 -11.95 2.98 -10.88
N ARG A 63 -11.24 4.01 -10.44
CA ARG A 63 -9.92 3.87 -9.85
C ARG A 63 -10.00 3.18 -8.50
N THR A 64 -8.89 2.68 -8.00
CA THR A 64 -8.83 1.85 -6.79
C THR A 64 -9.51 2.51 -5.58
N LEU A 65 -9.16 3.75 -5.23
CA LEU A 65 -9.77 4.44 -4.08
C LEU A 65 -11.23 4.82 -4.33
N GLU A 66 -11.59 5.18 -5.55
CA GLU A 66 -12.99 5.45 -5.92
C GLU A 66 -13.85 4.18 -5.79
N ALA A 67 -13.30 3.02 -6.13
CA ALA A 67 -13.97 1.74 -5.94
C ALA A 67 -14.09 1.39 -4.46
N ALA A 68 -13.01 1.57 -3.69
CA ALA A 68 -13.00 1.31 -2.25
C ALA A 68 -13.99 2.19 -1.48
N ALA A 69 -14.13 3.46 -1.85
CA ALA A 69 -15.07 4.40 -1.24
C ALA A 69 -16.54 3.94 -1.32
N ALA A 70 -16.90 3.12 -2.31
CA ALA A 70 -18.24 2.54 -2.41
C ALA A 70 -18.53 1.49 -1.31
N TYR A 71 -17.49 1.03 -0.61
CA TYR A 71 -17.56 -0.01 0.43
C TYR A 71 -17.08 0.49 1.80
N LYS A 72 -17.08 1.80 2.04
CA LYS A 72 -16.58 2.44 3.27
C LYS A 72 -17.20 1.92 4.57
N GLU A 73 -18.45 1.41 4.50
CA GLU A 73 -19.15 0.85 5.66
C GLU A 73 -18.79 -0.64 5.91
N THR A 74 -17.86 -1.19 5.15
CA THR A 74 -17.41 -2.57 5.29
C THR A 74 -15.92 -2.67 5.57
N LYS A 75 -15.45 -3.83 6.04
CA LYS A 75 -14.02 -4.10 6.13
C LYS A 75 -13.47 -4.28 4.71
N THR A 76 -12.85 -3.24 4.20
CA THR A 76 -12.34 -3.21 2.83
C THR A 76 -10.83 -3.36 2.82
N VAL A 77 -10.30 -4.21 1.95
CA VAL A 77 -8.88 -4.36 1.68
C VAL A 77 -8.61 -3.89 0.25
N VAL A 78 -7.56 -3.10 0.09
CA VAL A 78 -7.09 -2.62 -1.22
C VAL A 78 -5.80 -3.34 -1.58
N HIS A 79 -5.77 -3.96 -2.75
CA HIS A 79 -4.54 -4.54 -3.28
C HIS A 79 -3.70 -3.44 -3.94
N ASN A 80 -2.48 -3.24 -3.44
CA ASN A 80 -1.49 -2.36 -4.03
C ASN A 80 -0.62 -3.18 -4.99
N PHE A 81 -0.55 -2.80 -6.27
CA PHE A 81 0.37 -3.38 -7.26
C PHE A 81 1.77 -2.79 -7.05
N ALA A 82 2.35 -3.15 -5.91
CA ALA A 82 3.53 -2.54 -5.35
C ALA A 82 4.81 -2.82 -6.15
N SER A 83 5.73 -1.87 -6.10
CA SER A 83 7.13 -2.13 -6.45
C SER A 83 7.75 -3.03 -5.39
N ALA A 84 8.34 -4.15 -5.78
CA ALA A 84 9.07 -5.01 -4.85
C ALA A 84 10.42 -4.42 -4.41
N SER A 85 10.91 -3.39 -5.08
CA SER A 85 12.25 -2.84 -4.83
C SER A 85 12.27 -1.41 -4.29
N ASN A 86 11.19 -0.64 -4.45
CA ASN A 86 11.15 0.76 -4.00
C ASN A 86 9.81 1.06 -3.32
N PRO A 87 9.82 1.56 -2.07
CA PRO A 87 8.59 1.99 -1.43
C PRO A 87 7.91 3.08 -2.26
N GLY A 88 6.61 2.90 -2.54
CA GLY A 88 5.85 3.85 -3.35
C GLY A 88 6.30 3.98 -4.81
N GLY A 89 7.10 3.03 -5.30
CA GLY A 89 7.55 3.01 -6.70
C GLY A 89 8.37 4.23 -7.08
N GLY A 90 7.86 5.01 -8.01
CA GLY A 90 8.46 6.26 -8.49
C GLY A 90 7.69 7.51 -8.08
N VAL A 91 6.95 7.51 -6.97
CA VAL A 91 6.08 8.62 -6.54
C VAL A 91 6.83 9.95 -6.41
N GLU A 92 8.02 9.95 -5.81
CA GLU A 92 8.86 11.15 -5.65
C GLU A 92 9.32 11.74 -6.99
N ARG A 93 9.33 10.93 -8.05
CA ARG A 93 9.70 11.34 -9.41
C ARG A 93 8.49 11.59 -10.31
N GLY A 94 7.27 11.64 -9.75
CA GLY A 94 6.04 11.95 -10.47
C GLY A 94 5.53 10.81 -11.37
N ALA A 95 5.97 9.57 -11.16
CA ALA A 95 5.42 8.42 -11.87
C ALA A 95 3.91 8.27 -11.59
N ASN A 96 3.19 7.57 -12.46
CA ASN A 96 1.72 7.60 -12.47
C ASN A 96 1.10 6.19 -12.65
N ALA A 97 1.66 5.18 -12.01
CA ALA A 97 1.03 3.87 -11.90
C ALA A 97 0.10 3.81 -10.66
N GLN A 98 -0.48 2.67 -10.41
CA GLN A 98 -1.48 2.50 -9.34
C GLN A 98 -0.89 2.78 -7.95
N GLU A 99 0.28 2.24 -7.63
CA GLU A 99 0.95 2.47 -6.35
C GLU A 99 1.24 3.96 -6.12
N GLU A 100 1.78 4.66 -7.12
CA GLU A 100 2.07 6.08 -7.00
C GLU A 100 0.80 6.92 -6.81
N CYS A 101 -0.30 6.53 -7.44
CA CYS A 101 -1.59 7.17 -7.23
C CYS A 101 -2.08 6.98 -5.78
N LEU A 102 -1.95 5.78 -5.23
CA LEU A 102 -2.29 5.51 -3.82
C LEU A 102 -1.43 6.36 -2.89
N CYS A 103 -0.12 6.38 -3.10
CA CYS A 103 0.84 7.13 -2.30
C CYS A 103 0.65 8.66 -2.36
N ARG A 104 0.14 9.20 -3.47
CA ARG A 104 -0.18 10.64 -3.58
C ARG A 104 -1.45 11.05 -2.84
N CYS A 105 -2.36 10.11 -2.57
CA CYS A 105 -3.66 10.40 -1.97
C CYS A 105 -3.80 9.82 -0.55
N SER A 106 -2.70 9.36 0.06
CA SER A 106 -2.74 8.72 1.38
C SER A 106 -1.40 8.77 2.09
N ASP A 107 -1.39 8.35 3.34
CA ASP A 107 -0.17 8.19 4.15
C ASP A 107 0.61 6.88 3.83
N LEU A 108 0.18 6.11 2.83
CA LEU A 108 0.76 4.80 2.49
C LEU A 108 2.27 4.85 2.26
N TYR A 109 2.78 5.84 1.50
CA TYR A 109 4.22 5.97 1.27
C TYR A 109 5.01 6.01 2.57
N PHE A 110 4.53 6.76 3.55
CA PHE A 110 5.18 6.93 4.85
C PHE A 110 5.06 5.67 5.72
N CYS A 111 4.05 4.84 5.49
CA CYS A 111 3.98 3.50 6.06
C CYS A 111 5.02 2.55 5.45
N LEU A 112 5.25 2.65 4.15
CA LEU A 112 6.15 1.74 3.42
C LEU A 112 7.62 2.14 3.54
N ASN A 113 7.93 3.44 3.60
CA ASN A 113 9.29 3.95 3.66
C ASN A 113 9.82 4.01 5.10
N THR A 114 9.99 2.84 5.70
CA THR A 114 10.53 2.67 7.07
C THR A 114 11.81 1.84 7.05
N PRO A 115 12.72 2.04 8.02
CA PRO A 115 13.95 1.25 8.12
C PRO A 115 13.70 -0.25 8.16
N GLU A 116 12.64 -0.68 8.85
CA GLU A 116 12.25 -2.08 9.01
C GLU A 116 11.93 -2.71 7.64
N LEU A 117 11.06 -2.07 6.87
CA LEU A 117 10.68 -2.56 5.54
C LEU A 117 11.78 -2.40 4.50
N LEU A 118 12.58 -1.33 4.60
CA LEU A 118 13.74 -1.17 3.74
C LEU A 118 14.73 -2.32 3.93
N ASN A 119 14.93 -2.79 5.16
CA ASN A 119 15.84 -3.90 5.46
C ASN A 119 15.21 -5.27 5.26
N GLY A 120 13.95 -5.45 5.68
CA GLY A 120 13.28 -6.75 5.69
C GLY A 120 12.65 -7.13 4.34
N PHE A 121 12.25 -6.14 3.53
CA PHE A 121 11.56 -6.38 2.26
C PHE A 121 12.32 -5.82 1.05
N TYR A 122 12.46 -4.50 0.93
CA TYR A 122 12.94 -3.88 -0.31
C TYR A 122 14.39 -4.22 -0.67
N ARG A 123 15.30 -4.21 0.30
CA ARG A 123 16.72 -4.53 0.04
C ARG A 123 16.95 -6.00 -0.34
N PRO A 124 16.33 -7.00 0.32
CA PRO A 124 16.39 -8.38 -0.12
C PRO A 124 15.94 -8.55 -1.57
N HIS A 125 14.78 -8.01 -1.95
CA HIS A 125 14.27 -8.10 -3.32
C HIS A 125 15.17 -7.42 -4.35
N ARG A 126 15.77 -6.25 -4.02
CA ARG A 126 16.78 -5.61 -4.91
C ARG A 126 18.00 -6.48 -5.11
N ARG A 127 18.49 -7.14 -4.04
CA ARG A 127 19.69 -7.99 -4.11
C ARG A 127 19.44 -9.28 -4.89
N ALA A 128 18.27 -9.85 -4.75
CA ALA A 128 17.89 -11.07 -5.45
C ALA A 128 17.92 -10.92 -6.97
N ARG A 129 17.68 -9.71 -7.50
CA ARG A 129 17.61 -9.40 -8.94
C ARG A 129 16.71 -10.37 -9.72
N ASN A 130 15.75 -10.97 -9.04
CA ASN A 130 14.79 -11.89 -9.64
C ASN A 130 13.53 -11.11 -10.04
N PRO A 131 13.20 -11.01 -11.35
CA PRO A 131 12.03 -10.27 -11.79
C PRO A 131 10.71 -10.94 -11.42
N LEU A 132 10.72 -12.22 -11.09
CA LEU A 132 9.51 -12.96 -10.68
C LEU A 132 9.12 -12.64 -9.24
N HIS A 133 10.11 -12.16 -8.43
CA HIS A 133 9.93 -11.95 -6.98
C HIS A 133 9.44 -13.22 -6.24
N ASN A 134 8.99 -13.05 -5.04
CA ASN A 134 8.38 -14.08 -4.20
C ASN A 134 6.99 -13.60 -3.73
N ASP A 135 6.32 -14.39 -2.90
CA ASP A 135 4.97 -14.12 -2.39
C ASP A 135 4.96 -13.32 -1.08
N ASP A 136 6.04 -12.59 -0.77
CA ASP A 136 6.09 -11.71 0.41
C ASP A 136 5.05 -10.60 0.31
N ILE A 137 4.35 -10.34 1.42
CA ILE A 137 3.28 -9.36 1.50
C ILE A 137 3.56 -8.36 2.63
N ILE A 138 3.38 -7.06 2.36
CA ILE A 138 3.29 -6.04 3.38
C ILE A 138 1.80 -5.74 3.61
N PHE A 139 1.29 -6.11 4.78
CA PHE A 139 -0.04 -5.73 5.22
C PHE A 139 0.03 -4.43 6.03
N THR A 140 -0.62 -3.37 5.55
CA THR A 140 -0.70 -2.07 6.22
C THR A 140 -2.16 -1.76 6.56
N PRO A 141 -2.56 -1.83 7.84
CA PRO A 141 -3.94 -1.53 8.24
C PRO A 141 -4.18 -0.02 8.32
N GLU A 142 -5.45 0.37 8.19
CA GLU A 142 -5.95 1.70 8.49
C GLU A 142 -5.20 2.84 7.78
N VAL A 143 -4.74 2.60 6.53
CA VAL A 143 -4.15 3.64 5.70
C VAL A 143 -5.12 4.81 5.54
N LEU A 144 -4.66 6.01 5.90
CA LEU A 144 -5.48 7.21 5.82
C LEU A 144 -5.40 7.84 4.43
N VAL A 145 -6.55 8.00 3.80
CA VAL A 145 -6.69 8.75 2.54
C VAL A 145 -6.86 10.24 2.85
N VAL A 146 -6.06 11.10 2.21
CA VAL A 146 -6.01 12.55 2.41
C VAL A 146 -6.54 13.32 1.21
#